data_1cfb205eac51206e2e33a30669d6cfcf
#
_entry.id   1cfb205eac51206e2e33a30669d6cfcf
#
_cell.length_a   1.000
_cell.length_b   1.000
_cell.length_c   1.000
_cell.angle_alpha   90.00
_cell.angle_beta   90.00
_cell.angle_gamma   90.00
#
_symmetry.space_group_name_H-M   'P 1'
#
loop_
_entity.id
_entity.type
_entity.pdbx_description
1 polymer ?
#
loop_
_entity_poly.entity_id
_entity_poly.type
_entity_poly.pdbx_seq_one_letter_code
_entity_poly.pdbx_strand_id
1 'polypeptide(L)'
;SVGIYLRNLLNNNPCFEARTSRNTPNETLGFSNTSSLRARVDAANNWPANYFISLHCNASDNASFNGTEVYVVRAYSEAYYLAEYILNAIVRRVGTRNNGVRLNPSLYVLRNTTMPAILVEMGYITNVEDALKLRDDQYQFAYAIYEGLLEYFDLTNVRC
;
A
#
# COMPACT_ATOMS: atom_id res chain seq x y z
N SER A 1 -1.94 -0.47 -13.03
CA SER A 1 -1.18 -0.52 -11.77
C SER A 1 -2.07 -0.87 -10.59
N VAL A 2 -1.49 -1.42 -9.56
CA VAL A 2 -2.22 -1.78 -8.33
C VAL A 2 -2.90 -0.55 -7.73
N GLY A 3 -2.22 0.58 -7.68
CA GLY A 3 -2.78 1.81 -7.12
C GLY A 3 -4.03 2.29 -7.84
N ILE A 4 -4.04 2.23 -9.17
CA ILE A 4 -5.21 2.64 -9.97
C ILE A 4 -6.37 1.67 -9.79
N TYR A 5 -6.10 0.36 -9.78
CA TYR A 5 -7.14 -0.63 -9.51
C TYR A 5 -7.75 -0.44 -8.12
N LEU A 6 -6.90 -0.20 -7.12
CA LEU A 6 -7.36 0.02 -5.74
C LEU A 6 -8.21 1.30 -5.63
N ARG A 7 -7.75 2.40 -6.25
CA ARG A 7 -8.53 3.63 -6.31
C ARG A 7 -9.93 3.39 -6.88
N ASN A 8 -10.00 2.66 -7.99
CA ASN A 8 -11.29 2.40 -8.64
C ASN A 8 -12.20 1.52 -7.77
N LEU A 9 -11.65 0.50 -7.12
CA LEU A 9 -12.40 -0.32 -6.18
C LEU A 9 -12.96 0.51 -5.03
N LEU A 10 -12.13 1.35 -4.44
CA LEU A 10 -12.55 2.20 -3.33
C LEU A 10 -13.60 3.22 -3.76
N ASN A 11 -13.40 3.91 -4.89
CA ASN A 11 -14.33 4.93 -5.35
C ASN A 11 -15.67 4.36 -5.83
N ASN A 12 -15.74 3.07 -6.15
CA ASN A 12 -17.00 2.39 -6.43
C ASN A 12 -17.78 2.04 -5.15
N ASN A 13 -17.18 2.19 -4.00
CA ASN A 13 -17.83 1.97 -2.71
C ASN A 13 -18.10 3.32 -2.04
N PRO A 14 -19.39 3.69 -1.82
CA PRO A 14 -19.72 5.00 -1.22
C PRO A 14 -19.11 5.27 0.15
N CYS A 15 -18.61 4.24 0.85
CA CYS A 15 -17.92 4.42 2.12
C CYS A 15 -16.55 5.10 1.98
N PHE A 16 -16.00 5.14 0.75
CA PHE A 16 -14.64 5.62 0.51
C PHE A 16 -14.58 6.70 -0.56
N GLU A 17 -13.60 7.56 -0.41
CA GLU A 17 -13.10 8.43 -1.47
C GLU A 17 -11.59 8.27 -1.54
N ALA A 18 -11.08 7.88 -2.69
CA ALA A 18 -9.66 7.61 -2.87
C ALA A 18 -9.06 8.47 -3.98
N ARG A 19 -7.84 8.92 -3.76
CA ARG A 19 -7.02 9.62 -4.74
C ARG A 19 -5.67 8.93 -4.83
N THR A 20 -5.11 8.88 -6.03
CA THR A 20 -3.76 8.39 -6.25
C THR A 20 -2.82 9.55 -6.53
N SER A 21 -1.54 9.38 -6.22
CA SER A 21 -0.52 10.36 -6.57
C SER A 21 -0.34 10.49 -8.08
N ARG A 22 -0.73 9.46 -8.83
CA ARG A 22 -0.73 9.45 -10.30
C ARG A 22 -2.09 9.00 -10.80
N ASN A 23 -2.60 9.64 -11.85
CA ASN A 23 -3.84 9.25 -12.51
C ASN A 23 -3.60 8.19 -13.58
N THR A 24 -2.39 8.12 -14.12
CA THR A 24 -1.94 7.12 -15.09
C THR A 24 -0.56 6.60 -14.68
N PRO A 25 -0.15 5.40 -15.15
CA PRO A 25 1.19 4.86 -14.85
C PRO A 25 2.34 5.74 -15.34
N ASN A 26 2.10 6.57 -16.33
CA ASN A 26 3.13 7.40 -16.96
C ASN A 26 3.23 8.82 -16.41
N GLU A 27 2.32 9.22 -15.53
CA GLU A 27 2.35 10.56 -14.95
C GLU A 27 3.55 10.71 -14.02
N THR A 28 4.32 11.78 -14.22
CA THR A 28 5.50 12.08 -13.40
C THR A 28 5.17 13.18 -12.39
N LEU A 29 5.48 12.95 -11.11
CA LEU A 29 5.36 13.89 -10.03
C LEU A 29 6.75 14.36 -9.57
N GLY A 30 7.08 15.65 -9.78
CA GLY A 30 8.36 16.20 -9.39
C GLY A 30 9.50 15.80 -10.33
N PHE A 31 10.68 16.36 -10.08
CA PHE A 31 11.86 16.22 -10.94
C PHE A 31 12.94 15.31 -10.36
N SER A 32 12.74 14.81 -9.14
CA SER A 32 13.66 13.93 -8.43
C SER A 32 12.88 13.02 -7.49
N ASN A 33 13.53 11.98 -6.94
CA ASN A 33 12.89 11.12 -5.94
C ASN A 33 12.44 11.92 -4.73
N THR A 34 13.27 12.86 -4.25
CA THR A 34 12.91 13.69 -3.08
C THR A 34 11.72 14.59 -3.38
N SER A 35 11.69 15.27 -4.52
CA SER A 35 10.57 16.14 -4.88
C SER A 35 9.30 15.35 -5.17
N SER A 36 9.41 14.14 -5.73
CA SER A 36 8.29 13.23 -5.96
C SER A 36 7.67 12.74 -4.64
N LEU A 37 8.51 12.36 -3.67
CA LEU A 37 8.04 11.94 -2.34
C LEU A 37 7.37 13.10 -1.60
N ARG A 38 7.97 14.30 -1.68
CA ARG A 38 7.39 15.50 -1.07
C ARG A 38 6.03 15.83 -1.68
N ALA A 39 5.91 15.76 -3.01
CA ALA A 39 4.64 16.03 -3.69
C ALA A 39 3.53 15.07 -3.23
N ARG A 40 3.85 13.81 -3.05
CA ARG A 40 2.88 12.81 -2.56
C ARG A 40 2.44 13.09 -1.14
N VAL A 41 3.39 13.40 -0.26
CA VAL A 41 3.12 13.74 1.14
C VAL A 41 2.28 15.02 1.24
N ASP A 42 2.67 16.06 0.51
CA ASP A 42 1.96 17.35 0.52
C ASP A 42 0.53 17.18 0.01
N ALA A 43 0.32 16.40 -1.05
CA ALA A 43 -1.01 16.13 -1.57
C ALA A 43 -1.90 15.45 -0.53
N ALA A 44 -1.38 14.45 0.18
CA ALA A 44 -2.13 13.75 1.23
C ALA A 44 -2.44 14.65 2.42
N ASN A 45 -1.45 15.41 2.88
CA ASN A 45 -1.61 16.31 4.04
C ASN A 45 -2.57 17.47 3.74
N ASN A 46 -2.55 17.99 2.51
CA ASN A 46 -3.38 19.13 2.11
C ASN A 46 -4.82 18.76 1.79
N TRP A 47 -5.08 17.55 1.38
CA TRP A 47 -6.46 17.09 1.07
C TRP A 47 -7.45 17.32 2.22
N PRO A 48 -7.24 17.03 3.53
CA PRO A 48 -6.38 16.07 4.19
C PRO A 48 -6.96 14.66 4.12
N ALA A 49 -6.14 13.70 3.79
CA ALA A 49 -6.54 12.30 3.77
C ALA A 49 -6.71 11.75 5.19
N ASN A 50 -7.60 10.79 5.36
CA ASN A 50 -7.75 10.07 6.64
C ASN A 50 -6.67 9.01 6.83
N TYR A 51 -6.19 8.43 5.73
CA TYR A 51 -5.18 7.37 5.70
C TYR A 51 -4.31 7.56 4.47
N PHE A 52 -3.06 7.11 4.58
CA PHE A 52 -2.09 7.13 3.49
C PHE A 52 -1.56 5.72 3.27
N ILE A 53 -1.65 5.21 2.05
CA ILE A 53 -1.13 3.89 1.68
C ILE A 53 -0.14 4.07 0.54
N SER A 54 1.13 3.77 0.80
CA SER A 54 2.18 3.77 -0.20
C SER A 54 2.43 2.34 -0.69
N LEU A 55 2.43 2.13 -2.01
CA LEU A 55 2.59 0.81 -2.61
C LEU A 55 3.92 0.73 -3.35
N HIS A 56 4.69 -0.31 -3.04
CA HIS A 56 6.03 -0.51 -3.60
C HIS A 56 6.27 -1.97 -3.97
N CYS A 57 7.20 -2.18 -4.89
CA CYS A 57 7.83 -3.47 -5.15
C CYS A 57 9.23 -3.44 -4.56
N ASN A 58 9.58 -4.49 -3.83
CA ASN A 58 10.87 -4.61 -3.16
C ASN A 58 11.93 -5.23 -4.09
N ALA A 59 13.18 -5.10 -3.70
CA ALA A 59 14.30 -5.71 -4.41
C ALA A 59 15.40 -6.10 -3.42
N SER A 60 16.15 -7.13 -3.76
CA SER A 60 17.30 -7.58 -2.97
C SER A 60 18.37 -8.15 -3.91
N ASP A 61 19.64 -8.05 -3.51
CA ASP A 61 20.74 -8.72 -4.17
C ASP A 61 20.65 -10.25 -4.07
N ASN A 62 19.94 -10.74 -3.04
CA ASN A 62 19.65 -12.16 -2.88
C ASN A 62 18.29 -12.48 -3.51
N ALA A 63 18.31 -13.16 -4.66
CA ALA A 63 17.10 -13.51 -5.40
C ALA A 63 16.19 -14.50 -4.69
N SER A 64 16.63 -15.13 -3.60
CA SER A 64 15.78 -16.01 -2.79
C SER A 64 14.85 -15.25 -1.86
N PHE A 65 15.11 -13.99 -1.58
CA PHE A 65 14.23 -13.17 -0.74
C PHE A 65 12.90 -12.96 -1.45
N ASN A 66 11.81 -13.25 -0.72
CA ASN A 66 10.45 -13.17 -1.26
C ASN A 66 9.47 -12.81 -0.15
N GLY A 67 8.27 -12.41 -0.54
CA GLY A 67 7.15 -12.17 0.37
C GLY A 67 6.74 -10.72 0.48
N THR A 68 5.66 -10.53 1.24
CA THR A 68 5.05 -9.23 1.49
C THR A 68 5.37 -8.76 2.90
N GLU A 69 5.75 -7.51 3.03
CA GLU A 69 5.97 -6.85 4.31
C GLU A 69 5.35 -5.47 4.28
N VAL A 70 4.93 -4.98 5.44
CA VAL A 70 4.32 -3.65 5.55
C VAL A 70 5.05 -2.86 6.63
N TYR A 71 5.43 -1.63 6.29
CA TYR A 71 6.15 -0.75 7.20
C TYR A 71 5.24 0.30 7.81
N VAL A 72 5.43 0.52 9.10
CA VAL A 72 4.79 1.58 9.88
C VAL A 72 5.82 2.26 10.78
N VAL A 73 5.46 3.42 11.36
CA VAL A 73 6.36 4.16 12.25
C VAL A 73 6.47 3.49 13.61
N ARG A 74 5.35 3.07 14.21
CA ARG A 74 5.29 2.57 15.58
C ARG A 74 4.40 1.35 15.70
N ALA A 75 4.82 0.41 16.57
CA ALA A 75 4.00 -0.73 16.94
C ALA A 75 2.75 -0.26 17.70
N TYR A 76 1.68 -1.03 17.54
CA TYR A 76 0.40 -0.84 18.22
C TYR A 76 -0.27 0.53 17.98
N SER A 77 0.15 1.24 16.94
CA SER A 77 -0.53 2.42 16.43
C SER A 77 -1.72 2.01 15.57
N GLU A 78 -2.59 2.99 15.22
CA GLU A 78 -3.68 2.73 14.27
C GLU A 78 -3.15 2.20 12.95
N ALA A 79 -2.06 2.78 12.43
CA ALA A 79 -1.41 2.32 11.20
C ALA A 79 -0.91 0.87 11.32
N TYR A 80 -0.40 0.48 12.48
CA TYR A 80 0.07 -0.88 12.72
C TYR A 80 -1.05 -1.91 12.54
N TYR A 81 -2.21 -1.67 13.11
CA TYR A 81 -3.35 -2.59 12.98
C TYR A 81 -3.90 -2.61 11.55
N LEU A 82 -4.00 -1.45 10.91
CA LEU A 82 -4.35 -1.39 9.49
C LEU A 82 -3.38 -2.22 8.64
N ALA A 83 -2.07 -2.09 8.92
CA ALA A 83 -1.03 -2.85 8.22
C ALA A 83 -1.21 -4.36 8.38
N GLU A 84 -1.56 -4.83 9.58
CA GLU A 84 -1.81 -6.25 9.82
C GLU A 84 -2.99 -6.77 8.99
N TYR A 85 -4.10 -6.05 8.94
CA TYR A 85 -5.27 -6.44 8.15
C TYR A 85 -4.93 -6.52 6.65
N ILE A 86 -4.21 -5.54 6.14
CA ILE A 86 -3.82 -5.50 4.72
C ILE A 86 -2.84 -6.63 4.39
N LEU A 87 -1.83 -6.82 5.23
CA LEU A 87 -0.84 -7.88 5.04
C LEU A 87 -1.51 -9.26 5.03
N ASN A 88 -2.36 -9.54 6.00
CA ASN A 88 -3.06 -10.81 6.09
C ASN A 88 -3.96 -11.06 4.88
N ALA A 89 -4.62 -10.03 4.38
CA ALA A 89 -5.45 -10.13 3.19
C ALA A 89 -4.63 -10.43 1.92
N ILE A 90 -3.47 -9.78 1.76
CA ILE A 90 -2.57 -10.05 0.63
C ILE A 90 -2.07 -11.51 0.67
N VAL A 91 -1.58 -11.95 1.82
CA VAL A 91 -1.09 -13.33 1.98
C VAL A 91 -2.18 -14.34 1.68
N ARG A 92 -3.38 -14.10 2.18
CA ARG A 92 -4.53 -15.00 1.96
C ARG A 92 -4.93 -15.06 0.49
N ARG A 93 -5.01 -13.94 -0.20
CA ARG A 93 -5.53 -13.88 -1.58
C ARG A 93 -4.46 -14.16 -2.63
N VAL A 94 -3.29 -13.58 -2.48
CA VAL A 94 -2.22 -13.68 -3.50
C VAL A 94 -1.28 -14.85 -3.22
N GLY A 95 -1.16 -15.26 -1.97
CA GLY A 95 -0.33 -16.40 -1.59
C GLY A 95 1.14 -16.06 -1.46
N THR A 96 1.49 -14.81 -1.18
CA THR A 96 2.86 -14.42 -0.89
C THR A 96 3.27 -14.86 0.52
N ARG A 97 4.57 -14.94 0.77
CA ARG A 97 5.10 -15.19 2.11
C ARG A 97 4.80 -14.01 3.02
N ASN A 98 4.37 -14.29 4.25
CA ASN A 98 4.14 -13.27 5.25
C ASN A 98 5.45 -12.89 5.94
N ASN A 99 6.00 -11.74 5.61
CA ASN A 99 7.22 -11.21 6.22
C ASN A 99 6.94 -10.27 7.40
N GLY A 100 5.67 -10.08 7.76
CA GLY A 100 5.26 -9.34 8.94
C GLY A 100 5.15 -7.83 8.75
N VAL A 101 4.59 -7.19 9.76
CA VAL A 101 4.59 -5.73 9.90
C VAL A 101 5.90 -5.31 10.56
N ARG A 102 6.58 -4.35 9.96
CA ARG A 102 7.90 -3.89 10.39
C ARG A 102 7.89 -2.40 10.69
N LEU A 103 8.80 -1.99 11.55
CA LEU A 103 8.89 -0.59 11.98
C LEU A 103 10.05 0.10 11.27
N ASN A 104 9.76 1.24 10.63
CA ASN A 104 10.80 2.10 10.07
C ASN A 104 10.36 3.57 10.13
N PRO A 105 10.70 4.28 11.22
CA PRO A 105 10.32 5.68 11.38
C PRO A 105 11.09 6.63 10.47
N SER A 106 12.11 6.14 9.74
CA SER A 106 12.93 6.97 8.86
C SER A 106 12.37 7.08 7.44
N LEU A 107 11.39 6.27 7.06
CA LEU A 107 10.80 6.36 5.73
C LEU A 107 10.07 7.70 5.56
N TYR A 108 10.45 8.44 4.51
CA TYR A 108 9.98 9.82 4.30
C TYR A 108 8.46 9.92 4.29
N VAL A 109 7.78 9.05 3.54
CA VAL A 109 6.32 9.10 3.39
C VAL A 109 5.59 8.75 4.69
N LEU A 110 6.21 7.99 5.58
CA LEU A 110 5.62 7.65 6.88
C LEU A 110 5.88 8.73 7.91
N ARG A 111 7.08 9.32 7.89
CA ARG A 111 7.49 10.33 8.88
C ARG A 111 6.80 11.67 8.66
N ASN A 112 6.55 12.05 7.42
CA ASN A 112 6.09 13.39 7.08
C ASN A 112 4.59 13.52 6.80
N THR A 113 3.84 12.41 6.81
CA THR A 113 2.37 12.44 6.74
C THR A 113 1.78 12.71 8.11
N THR A 114 0.64 13.42 8.14
CA THR A 114 -0.04 13.81 9.38
C THR A 114 -1.14 12.84 9.80
N MET A 115 -1.47 11.87 8.95
CA MET A 115 -2.47 10.83 9.20
C MET A 115 -1.80 9.47 9.36
N PRO A 116 -2.53 8.45 9.83
CA PRO A 116 -2.00 7.08 9.81
C PRO A 116 -1.53 6.68 8.42
N ALA A 117 -0.30 6.18 8.33
CA ALA A 117 0.36 5.89 7.06
C ALA A 117 1.05 4.53 7.12
N ILE A 118 0.93 3.78 6.03
CA ILE A 118 1.61 2.50 5.84
C ILE A 118 2.34 2.48 4.51
N LEU A 119 3.42 1.72 4.43
CA LEU A 119 4.12 1.44 3.18
C LEU A 119 4.11 -0.07 2.95
N VAL A 120 3.44 -0.49 1.88
CA VAL A 120 3.30 -1.91 1.53
C VAL A 120 4.37 -2.27 0.51
N GLU A 121 5.28 -3.16 0.90
CA GLU A 121 6.19 -3.84 -0.01
C GLU A 121 5.50 -5.12 -0.46
N MET A 122 4.90 -5.08 -1.64
CA MET A 122 4.00 -6.14 -2.12
C MET A 122 4.73 -7.46 -2.40
N GLY A 123 5.95 -7.38 -2.88
CA GLY A 123 6.78 -8.53 -3.19
C GLY A 123 8.12 -8.09 -3.75
N TYR A 124 9.03 -9.05 -3.97
CA TYR A 124 10.37 -8.77 -4.48
C TYR A 124 10.42 -8.98 -5.98
N ILE A 125 10.71 -7.92 -6.74
CA ILE A 125 10.88 -8.02 -8.20
C ILE A 125 12.10 -8.87 -8.59
N THR A 126 13.03 -9.07 -7.66
CA THR A 126 14.24 -9.88 -7.84
C THR A 126 14.00 -11.37 -7.59
N ASN A 127 12.84 -11.76 -7.08
CA ASN A 127 12.45 -13.15 -6.88
C ASN A 127 11.49 -13.57 -7.99
N VAL A 128 11.73 -14.74 -8.62
CA VAL A 128 10.96 -15.17 -9.79
C VAL A 128 9.46 -15.34 -9.47
N GLU A 129 9.14 -15.99 -8.38
CA GLU A 129 7.73 -16.22 -8.00
C GLU A 129 7.00 -14.92 -7.69
N ASP A 130 7.62 -14.05 -6.90
CA ASP A 130 7.04 -12.74 -6.59
C ASP A 130 6.91 -11.88 -7.85
N ALA A 131 7.93 -11.87 -8.71
CA ALA A 131 7.92 -11.10 -9.95
C ALA A 131 6.76 -11.50 -10.86
N LEU A 132 6.48 -12.80 -10.97
CA LEU A 132 5.34 -13.30 -11.76
C LEU A 132 4.00 -12.80 -11.18
N LYS A 133 3.83 -12.85 -9.86
CA LYS A 133 2.63 -12.34 -9.20
C LYS A 133 2.49 -10.83 -9.37
N LEU A 134 3.56 -10.08 -9.21
CA LEU A 134 3.56 -8.62 -9.38
C LEU A 134 3.22 -8.20 -10.80
N ARG A 135 3.58 -9.02 -11.80
CA ARG A 135 3.25 -8.78 -13.20
C ARG A 135 1.81 -9.18 -13.53
N ASP A 136 1.40 -10.38 -13.12
CA ASP A 136 0.16 -11.03 -13.60
C ASP A 136 -1.02 -10.84 -12.67
N ASP A 137 -0.79 -10.61 -11.37
CA ASP A 137 -1.83 -10.60 -10.34
C ASP A 137 -2.06 -9.21 -9.74
N GLN A 138 -1.81 -8.13 -10.50
CA GLN A 138 -1.94 -6.76 -9.98
C GLN A 138 -3.33 -6.46 -9.44
N TYR A 139 -4.37 -6.90 -10.14
CA TYR A 139 -5.74 -6.73 -9.66
C TYR A 139 -5.99 -7.51 -8.37
N GLN A 140 -5.42 -8.69 -8.23
CA GLN A 140 -5.55 -9.48 -7.00
C GLN A 140 -4.89 -8.82 -5.80
N PHE A 141 -3.73 -8.18 -6.00
CA PHE A 141 -3.12 -7.36 -4.95
C PHE A 141 -4.04 -6.20 -4.56
N ALA A 142 -4.58 -5.49 -5.52
CA ALA A 142 -5.49 -4.37 -5.27
C ALA A 142 -6.74 -4.83 -4.51
N TYR A 143 -7.34 -5.92 -4.95
CA TYR A 143 -8.54 -6.46 -4.32
C TYR A 143 -8.26 -6.95 -2.90
N ALA A 144 -7.10 -7.56 -2.67
CA ALA A 144 -6.67 -7.97 -1.33
C ALA A 144 -6.55 -6.77 -0.38
N ILE A 145 -5.93 -5.69 -0.84
CA ILE A 145 -5.80 -4.47 -0.04
C ILE A 145 -7.19 -3.89 0.26
N TYR A 146 -8.07 -3.87 -0.74
CA TYR A 146 -9.45 -3.43 -0.57
C TYR A 146 -10.18 -4.27 0.48
N GLU A 147 -10.07 -5.61 0.42
CA GLU A 147 -10.65 -6.49 1.42
C GLU A 147 -10.09 -6.21 2.83
N GLY A 148 -8.78 -6.02 2.92
CA GLY A 148 -8.15 -5.66 4.20
C GLY A 148 -8.69 -4.37 4.79
N LEU A 149 -8.95 -3.37 3.95
CA LEU A 149 -9.57 -2.12 4.37
C LEU A 149 -11.01 -2.35 4.85
N LEU A 150 -11.80 -3.12 4.12
CA LEU A 150 -13.17 -3.45 4.54
C LEU A 150 -13.19 -4.16 5.89
N GLU A 151 -12.29 -5.10 6.10
CA GLU A 151 -12.18 -5.83 7.36
C GLU A 151 -11.75 -4.91 8.50
N TYR A 152 -10.75 -4.06 8.26
CA TYR A 152 -10.25 -3.13 9.27
C TYR A 152 -11.33 -2.15 9.74
N PHE A 153 -12.12 -1.60 8.81
CA PHE A 153 -13.19 -0.66 9.12
C PHE A 153 -14.52 -1.33 9.46
N ASP A 154 -14.57 -2.67 9.47
CA ASP A 154 -15.80 -3.45 9.69
C ASP A 154 -16.92 -3.07 8.70
N LEU A 155 -16.56 -3.00 7.43
CA LEU A 155 -17.46 -2.59 6.35
C LEU A 155 -17.81 -3.72 5.36
N THR A 156 -17.47 -4.96 5.67
CA THR A 156 -17.61 -6.10 4.75
C THR A 156 -19.08 -6.29 4.30
N ASN A 157 -20.05 -6.05 5.20
CA ASN A 157 -21.47 -6.23 4.93
C ASN A 157 -22.26 -4.91 5.03
N VAL A 158 -21.59 -3.78 4.85
CA VAL A 158 -22.18 -2.46 5.03
C VAL A 158 -22.41 -1.80 3.68
N ARG A 159 -23.54 -1.12 3.53
CA ARG A 159 -23.82 -0.23 2.40
C ARG A 159 -23.82 1.21 2.89
N CYS A 160 -22.93 2.01 2.35
CA CYS A 160 -22.92 3.45 2.59
C CYS A 160 -23.68 4.22 1.46
#